data_49b37eba3389ecfdc21ecd0f20957737
#
_entry.id   49b37eba3389ecfdc21ecd0f20957737
#
_cell.length_a   1.000
_cell.length_b   1.000
_cell.length_c   1.000
_cell.angle_alpha   90.00
_cell.angle_beta   90.00
_cell.angle_gamma   90.00
#
_symmetry.space_group_name_H-M   'P 1'
#
loop_
_entity.id
_entity.type
_entity.pdbx_description
1 polymer ?
#
loop_
_entity_poly.entity_id
_entity_poly.type
_entity_poly.pdbx_seq_one_letter_code
_entity_poly.pdbx_strand_id
1 'polypeptide(L)'
;MNHHHLHAENKYQYFRDKALERAKRNSPFQYKDKIAFKNIDQEALLIAQIWESSPLRRNLPWSFAQGYKKWAYRHPDRLDLAVWYENQLCSLAIGFPTKTGKSMRLDVIEKNPCERTVFDKGIFEINLLVFQVFADSIGASSIKLMRPLNDKLINFYRSYGFIYQKSKGSDPAHLWKML
;
A
#
# COMPACT_ATOMS: atom_id res chain seq x y z
N MET A 1 -2.71 7.40 -25.69
CA MET A 1 -3.18 7.47 -24.27
C MET A 1 -4.43 8.31 -24.25
N ASN A 2 -5.53 7.84 -23.63
CA ASN A 2 -6.80 8.58 -23.62
C ASN A 2 -6.63 9.84 -22.74
N HIS A 3 -7.11 11.00 -23.19
CA HIS A 3 -6.98 12.30 -22.50
C HIS A 3 -7.53 12.26 -21.06
N HIS A 4 -8.63 11.52 -20.85
CA HIS A 4 -9.21 11.33 -19.52
C HIS A 4 -8.30 10.55 -18.56
N HIS A 5 -7.57 9.55 -19.05
CA HIS A 5 -6.64 8.77 -18.25
C HIS A 5 -5.46 9.64 -17.79
N LEU A 6 -4.87 10.42 -18.70
CA LEU A 6 -3.77 11.31 -18.37
C LEU A 6 -4.17 12.39 -17.37
N HIS A 7 -5.38 12.95 -17.52
CA HIS A 7 -5.90 13.94 -16.56
C HIS A 7 -6.08 13.33 -15.17
N ALA A 8 -6.62 12.12 -15.07
CA ALA A 8 -6.77 11.40 -13.81
C ALA A 8 -5.39 11.09 -13.18
N GLU A 9 -4.45 10.57 -13.98
CA GLU A 9 -3.08 10.28 -13.51
C GLU A 9 -2.41 11.53 -12.91
N ASN A 10 -2.45 12.67 -13.63
CA ASN A 10 -1.85 13.92 -13.15
C ASN A 10 -2.51 14.44 -11.86
N LYS A 11 -3.85 14.39 -11.79
CA LYS A 11 -4.59 14.78 -10.60
C LYS A 11 -4.18 13.92 -9.39
N TYR A 12 -4.17 12.61 -9.55
CA TYR A 12 -3.86 11.71 -8.44
C TYR A 12 -2.36 11.66 -8.13
N GLN A 13 -1.47 11.96 -9.09
CA GLN A 13 -0.05 12.16 -8.81
C GLN A 13 0.16 13.30 -7.81
N TYR A 14 -0.54 14.42 -7.99
CA TYR A 14 -0.49 15.51 -7.01
C TYR A 14 -0.91 15.06 -5.60
N PHE A 15 -1.98 14.27 -5.48
CA PHE A 15 -2.40 13.75 -4.17
C PHE A 15 -1.38 12.75 -3.59
N ARG A 16 -0.77 11.90 -4.41
CA ARG A 16 0.31 10.98 -3.99
C ARG A 16 1.48 11.77 -3.41
N ASP A 17 2.00 12.74 -4.16
CA ASP A 17 3.16 13.53 -3.71
C ASP A 17 2.90 14.23 -2.38
N LYS A 18 1.74 14.85 -2.25
CA LYS A 18 1.32 15.52 -1.00
C LYS A 18 1.15 14.52 0.16
N ALA A 19 0.60 13.35 -0.11
CA ALA A 19 0.44 12.33 0.91
C ALA A 19 1.77 11.77 1.40
N LEU A 20 2.70 11.47 0.48
CA LEU A 20 4.04 10.98 0.83
C LEU A 20 4.81 12.01 1.66
N GLU A 21 4.77 13.29 1.26
CA GLU A 21 5.39 14.39 2.01
C GLU A 21 4.79 14.56 3.42
N ARG A 22 3.44 14.56 3.53
CA ARG A 22 2.74 14.69 4.80
C ARG A 22 2.98 13.49 5.71
N ALA A 23 2.99 12.28 5.16
CA ALA A 23 3.29 11.06 5.91
C ALA A 23 4.73 11.06 6.45
N LYS A 24 5.70 11.56 5.67
CA LYS A 24 7.08 11.73 6.14
C LYS A 24 7.16 12.69 7.32
N ARG A 25 6.45 13.81 7.29
CA ARG A 25 6.39 14.75 8.43
C ARG A 25 5.78 14.14 9.68
N ASN A 26 4.80 13.24 9.52
CA ASN A 26 4.09 12.56 10.59
C ASN A 26 4.75 11.24 11.03
N SER A 27 5.86 10.86 10.41
CA SER A 27 6.60 9.65 10.79
C SER A 27 7.17 9.76 12.20
N PRO A 28 7.30 8.64 12.94
CA PRO A 28 7.93 8.65 14.26
C PRO A 28 9.30 9.31 14.22
N PHE A 29 9.59 10.16 15.20
CA PHE A 29 10.79 10.99 15.26
C PHE A 29 12.09 10.20 15.02
N GLN A 30 12.18 8.99 15.59
CA GLN A 30 13.35 8.12 15.48
C GLN A 30 13.65 7.63 14.04
N TYR A 31 12.70 7.73 13.12
CA TYR A 31 12.85 7.27 11.73
C TYR A 31 12.88 8.42 10.72
N LYS A 32 12.46 9.62 11.14
CA LYS A 32 12.08 10.73 10.25
C LYS A 32 13.15 11.11 9.24
N ASP A 33 14.41 11.11 9.66
CA ASP A 33 15.52 11.55 8.80
C ASP A 33 15.97 10.46 7.80
N LYS A 34 15.71 9.20 8.13
CA LYS A 34 16.18 8.03 7.38
C LYS A 34 15.10 7.32 6.57
N ILE A 35 13.81 7.54 6.93
CA ILE A 35 12.68 6.98 6.19
C ILE A 35 12.40 7.80 4.94
N ALA A 36 12.14 7.10 3.84
CA ALA A 36 11.61 7.72 2.62
C ALA A 36 10.39 6.94 2.12
N PHE A 37 9.38 7.70 1.72
CA PHE A 37 8.21 7.21 1.02
C PHE A 37 8.31 7.64 -0.44
N LYS A 38 8.24 6.67 -1.35
CA LYS A 38 8.32 6.92 -2.79
C LYS A 38 7.17 6.19 -3.49
N ASN A 39 6.81 6.65 -4.69
CA ASN A 39 6.06 5.80 -5.62
C ASN A 39 6.93 4.58 -5.99
N ILE A 40 6.28 3.48 -6.39
CA ILE A 40 6.99 2.29 -6.86
C ILE A 40 7.65 2.62 -8.21
N ASP A 41 8.97 2.68 -8.21
CA ASP A 41 9.82 2.96 -9.37
C ASP A 41 10.51 1.69 -9.91
N GLN A 42 11.36 1.86 -10.90
CA GLN A 42 12.09 0.75 -11.51
C GLN A 42 13.07 0.09 -10.53
N GLU A 43 13.69 0.86 -9.63
CA GLU A 43 14.61 0.33 -8.60
C GLU A 43 13.85 -0.57 -7.63
N ALA A 44 12.70 -0.12 -7.12
CA ALA A 44 11.85 -0.91 -6.24
C ALA A 44 11.36 -2.20 -6.93
N LEU A 45 11.04 -2.16 -8.22
CA LEU A 45 10.62 -3.34 -8.98
C LEU A 45 11.74 -4.35 -9.21
N LEU A 46 12.99 -3.90 -9.41
CA LEU A 46 14.15 -4.79 -9.50
C LEU A 46 14.39 -5.51 -8.17
N ILE A 47 14.28 -4.82 -7.05
CA ILE A 47 14.39 -5.42 -5.72
C ILE A 47 13.21 -6.39 -5.48
N ALA A 48 11.99 -6.04 -5.87
CA ALA A 48 10.84 -6.93 -5.80
C ALA A 48 11.07 -8.24 -6.58
N GLN A 49 11.72 -8.17 -7.73
CA GLN A 49 12.10 -9.37 -8.50
C GLN A 49 13.06 -10.29 -7.71
N ILE A 50 14.01 -9.70 -6.98
CA ILE A 50 14.90 -10.44 -6.08
C ILE A 50 14.08 -11.09 -4.95
N TRP A 51 13.13 -10.34 -4.35
CA TRP A 51 12.25 -10.89 -3.33
C TRP A 51 11.44 -12.09 -3.84
N GLU A 52 10.90 -11.99 -5.06
CA GLU A 52 10.09 -13.04 -5.68
C GLU A 52 10.86 -14.32 -5.95
N SER A 53 12.17 -14.21 -6.14
CA SER A 53 13.09 -15.34 -6.34
C SER A 53 13.60 -15.96 -5.01
N SER A 54 13.32 -15.32 -3.88
CA SER A 54 13.81 -15.75 -2.57
C SER A 54 13.00 -16.93 -2.02
N PRO A 55 13.65 -18.00 -1.51
CA PRO A 55 12.95 -19.08 -0.82
C PRO A 55 12.33 -18.66 0.51
N LEU A 56 12.71 -17.49 1.04
CA LEU A 56 12.12 -16.91 2.26
C LEU A 56 10.80 -16.21 2.00
N ARG A 57 10.48 -15.90 0.74
CA ARG A 57 9.21 -15.31 0.36
C ARG A 57 8.10 -16.36 0.42
N ARG A 58 7.03 -16.01 1.10
CA ARG A 58 5.81 -16.86 1.08
C ARG A 58 5.20 -16.86 -0.32
N ASN A 59 4.55 -17.96 -0.69
CA ASN A 59 3.79 -18.02 -1.93
C ASN A 59 2.60 -17.04 -1.84
N LEU A 60 2.72 -15.89 -2.50
CA LEU A 60 1.71 -14.84 -2.55
C LEU A 60 1.03 -14.85 -3.92
N PRO A 61 -0.28 -14.55 -3.98
CA PRO A 61 -1.05 -14.54 -5.24
C PRO A 61 -0.78 -13.29 -6.09
N TRP A 62 0.32 -12.59 -5.86
CA TRP A 62 0.70 -11.35 -6.51
C TRP A 62 2.19 -11.29 -6.81
N SER A 63 2.54 -10.69 -7.96
CA SER A 63 3.91 -10.35 -8.34
C SER A 63 4.01 -8.87 -8.65
N PHE A 64 4.84 -8.14 -7.89
CA PHE A 64 5.14 -6.74 -8.19
C PHE A 64 5.95 -6.62 -9.50
N ALA A 65 6.95 -7.48 -9.70
CA ALA A 65 7.81 -7.44 -10.87
C ALA A 65 7.03 -7.62 -12.19
N GLN A 66 6.03 -8.53 -12.20
CA GLN A 66 5.28 -8.85 -13.41
C GLN A 66 3.93 -8.13 -13.50
N GLY A 67 3.27 -7.90 -12.36
CA GLY A 67 1.88 -7.42 -12.31
C GLY A 67 1.73 -5.91 -12.20
N TYR A 68 2.67 -5.22 -11.57
CA TYR A 68 2.54 -3.82 -11.18
C TYR A 68 2.27 -2.87 -12.35
N LYS A 69 3.06 -2.92 -13.42
CA LYS A 69 2.93 -1.97 -14.56
C LYS A 69 1.52 -2.00 -15.17
N LYS A 70 0.98 -3.22 -15.39
CA LYS A 70 -0.37 -3.40 -15.94
C LYS A 70 -1.45 -2.94 -14.96
N TRP A 71 -1.25 -3.21 -13.67
CA TRP A 71 -2.15 -2.78 -12.60
C TRP A 71 -2.14 -1.24 -12.47
N ALA A 72 -0.97 -0.61 -12.41
CA ALA A 72 -0.81 0.83 -12.30
C ALA A 72 -1.47 1.58 -13.47
N TYR A 73 -1.33 1.08 -14.69
CA TYR A 73 -2.01 1.64 -15.86
C TYR A 73 -3.54 1.61 -15.74
N ARG A 74 -4.11 0.57 -15.11
CA ARG A 74 -5.56 0.45 -14.93
C ARG A 74 -6.12 1.32 -13.80
N HIS A 75 -5.26 1.76 -12.91
CA HIS A 75 -5.63 2.53 -11.71
C HIS A 75 -4.87 3.85 -11.65
N PRO A 76 -5.24 4.85 -12.50
CA PRO A 76 -4.62 6.17 -12.46
C PRO A 76 -4.85 6.88 -11.12
N ASP A 77 -5.89 6.49 -10.38
CA ASP A 77 -6.29 6.97 -9.06
C ASP A 77 -5.61 6.24 -7.87
N ARG A 78 -4.65 5.37 -8.16
CA ARG A 78 -3.97 4.53 -7.16
C ARG A 78 -3.16 5.32 -6.12
N LEU A 79 -2.87 4.65 -5.02
CA LEU A 79 -1.66 4.87 -4.22
C LEU A 79 -0.76 3.65 -4.40
N ASP A 80 0.45 3.87 -4.83
CA ASP A 80 1.52 2.90 -4.92
C ASP A 80 2.68 3.39 -4.06
N LEU A 81 3.12 2.57 -3.13
CA LEU A 81 4.03 2.96 -2.06
C LEU A 81 5.21 2.00 -1.97
N ALA A 82 6.42 2.56 -2.02
CA ALA A 82 7.66 1.94 -1.62
C ALA A 82 8.17 2.62 -0.34
N VAL A 83 8.31 1.85 0.73
CA VAL A 83 8.87 2.33 2.00
C VAL A 83 10.33 1.98 2.06
N TRP A 84 11.18 3.00 2.16
CA TRP A 84 12.62 2.89 2.26
C TRP A 84 13.10 3.35 3.63
N TYR A 85 14.14 2.71 4.12
CA TYR A 85 14.89 3.18 5.28
C TYR A 85 16.37 3.20 4.90
N GLU A 86 16.96 4.39 4.88
CA GLU A 86 18.27 4.61 4.24
C GLU A 86 18.21 4.11 2.78
N ASN A 87 18.98 3.09 2.44
CA ASN A 87 19.03 2.49 1.10
C ASN A 87 18.32 1.13 1.03
N GLN A 88 17.64 0.70 2.10
CA GLN A 88 16.96 -0.59 2.16
C GLN A 88 15.48 -0.43 1.83
N LEU A 89 14.97 -1.15 0.82
CA LEU A 89 13.54 -1.26 0.57
C LEU A 89 12.90 -2.16 1.65
N CYS A 90 12.01 -1.60 2.46
CA CYS A 90 11.39 -2.27 3.60
C CYS A 90 10.05 -2.91 3.26
N SER A 91 9.24 -2.25 2.42
CA SER A 91 7.96 -2.78 1.94
C SER A 91 7.49 -2.14 0.65
N LEU A 92 6.58 -2.85 -0.02
CA LEU A 92 5.78 -2.36 -1.13
C LEU A 92 4.30 -2.50 -0.78
N ALA A 93 3.50 -1.51 -1.15
CA ALA A 93 2.05 -1.56 -0.98
C ALA A 93 1.33 -0.87 -2.13
N ILE A 94 0.16 -1.39 -2.50
CA ILE A 94 -0.68 -0.83 -3.55
C ILE A 94 -2.15 -0.86 -3.17
N GLY A 95 -2.88 0.14 -3.65
CA GLY A 95 -4.32 0.23 -3.50
C GLY A 95 -4.90 1.39 -4.30
N PHE A 96 -6.20 1.49 -4.32
CA PHE A 96 -6.92 2.56 -5.03
C PHE A 96 -8.28 2.83 -4.37
N PRO A 97 -8.90 4.00 -4.57
CA PRO A 97 -10.20 4.30 -3.99
C PRO A 97 -11.31 3.42 -4.59
N THR A 98 -12.34 3.16 -3.81
CA THR A 98 -13.56 2.54 -4.34
C THR A 98 -14.22 3.45 -5.38
N LYS A 99 -15.07 2.91 -6.25
CA LYS A 99 -15.78 3.67 -7.29
C LYS A 99 -16.54 4.90 -6.76
N THR A 100 -17.02 4.83 -5.52
CA THR A 100 -17.70 5.95 -4.87
C THR A 100 -16.76 6.96 -4.23
N GLY A 101 -15.46 6.69 -4.19
CA GLY A 101 -14.47 7.49 -3.48
C GLY A 101 -14.56 7.45 -1.94
N LYS A 102 -15.57 6.78 -1.37
CA LYS A 102 -15.81 6.77 0.08
C LYS A 102 -14.80 5.97 0.89
N SER A 103 -14.13 5.02 0.26
CA SER A 103 -13.13 4.19 0.93
C SER A 103 -11.86 4.11 0.11
N MET A 104 -10.71 4.19 0.79
CA MET A 104 -9.42 3.83 0.21
C MET A 104 -9.17 2.34 0.43
N ARG A 105 -8.86 1.60 -0.64
CA ARG A 105 -8.49 0.20 -0.55
C ARG A 105 -6.98 0.07 -0.37
N LEU A 106 -6.55 -0.89 0.42
CA LEU A 106 -5.21 -1.46 0.42
C LEU A 106 -5.34 -2.89 -0.09
N ASP A 107 -4.88 -3.13 -1.31
CA ASP A 107 -5.06 -4.41 -2.00
C ASP A 107 -3.91 -5.37 -1.73
N VAL A 108 -2.69 -4.88 -1.70
CA VAL A 108 -1.48 -5.67 -1.45
C VAL A 108 -0.53 -4.89 -0.55
N ILE A 109 0.05 -5.58 0.40
CA ILE A 109 1.20 -5.15 1.17
C ILE A 109 2.17 -6.31 1.29
N GLU A 110 3.43 -6.08 0.97
CA GLU A 110 4.50 -7.04 1.10
C GLU A 110 5.70 -6.39 1.79
N LYS A 111 6.20 -7.00 2.86
CA LYS A 111 7.44 -6.60 3.51
C LYS A 111 8.63 -7.33 2.89
N ASN A 112 9.81 -6.75 3.00
CA ASN A 112 11.06 -7.40 2.60
C ASN A 112 11.17 -8.80 3.23
N PRO A 113 11.17 -9.88 2.43
CA PRO A 113 11.27 -11.25 2.95
C PRO A 113 12.73 -11.71 3.17
N CYS A 114 13.69 -11.02 2.55
CA CYS A 114 15.08 -11.45 2.47
C CYS A 114 15.90 -10.96 3.67
N GLU A 115 15.56 -9.78 4.18
CA GLU A 115 16.35 -9.11 5.20
C GLU A 115 15.46 -8.56 6.31
N ARG A 116 15.99 -8.56 7.52
CA ARG A 116 15.35 -7.85 8.62
C ARG A 116 15.46 -6.35 8.39
N THR A 117 14.36 -5.66 8.62
CA THR A 117 14.30 -4.21 8.55
C THR A 117 14.05 -3.62 9.93
N VAL A 118 14.35 -2.35 10.11
CA VAL A 118 14.04 -1.62 11.35
C VAL A 118 12.53 -1.66 11.66
N PHE A 119 11.68 -1.90 10.68
CA PHE A 119 10.22 -1.96 10.79
C PHE A 119 9.63 -3.37 10.88
N ASP A 120 10.42 -4.40 11.18
CA ASP A 120 9.95 -5.81 11.17
C ASP A 120 8.64 -6.03 11.95
N LYS A 121 8.43 -5.30 13.04
CA LYS A 121 7.20 -5.34 13.85
C LYS A 121 6.20 -4.23 13.54
N GLY A 122 6.62 -3.15 12.90
CA GLY A 122 5.82 -1.93 12.68
C GLY A 122 5.59 -1.56 11.22
N ILE A 123 5.93 -2.44 10.27
CA ILE A 123 5.82 -2.11 8.83
C ILE A 123 4.37 -1.88 8.39
N PHE A 124 3.41 -2.58 9.00
CA PHE A 124 2.00 -2.39 8.69
C PHE A 124 1.54 -0.98 9.09
N GLU A 125 1.90 -0.51 10.29
CA GLU A 125 1.57 0.82 10.80
C GLU A 125 2.15 1.92 9.91
N ILE A 126 3.39 1.74 9.46
CA ILE A 126 4.05 2.70 8.56
C ILE A 126 3.31 2.77 7.21
N ASN A 127 2.94 1.63 6.62
CA ASN A 127 2.15 1.64 5.39
C ASN A 127 0.75 2.23 5.63
N LEU A 128 0.10 1.85 6.73
CA LEU A 128 -1.23 2.34 7.09
C LEU A 128 -1.25 3.86 7.24
N LEU A 129 -0.22 4.44 7.87
CA LEU A 129 -0.06 5.90 7.99
C LEU A 129 -0.15 6.59 6.62
N VAL A 130 0.60 6.10 5.62
CA VAL A 130 0.60 6.71 4.28
C VAL A 130 -0.76 6.56 3.61
N PHE A 131 -1.38 5.37 3.73
CA PHE A 131 -2.72 5.12 3.18
C PHE A 131 -3.80 5.99 3.84
N GLN A 132 -3.71 6.25 5.15
CA GLN A 132 -4.63 7.15 5.87
C GLN A 132 -4.48 8.59 5.39
N VAL A 133 -3.24 9.07 5.26
CA VAL A 133 -2.95 10.43 4.77
C VAL A 133 -3.44 10.61 3.33
N PHE A 134 -3.25 9.62 2.47
CA PHE A 134 -3.77 9.67 1.10
C PHE A 134 -5.29 9.62 1.06
N ALA A 135 -5.92 8.75 1.85
CA ALA A 135 -7.37 8.65 1.97
C ALA A 135 -8.00 9.98 2.39
N ASP A 136 -7.43 10.64 3.41
CA ASP A 136 -7.83 11.98 3.84
C ASP A 136 -7.70 13.00 2.70
N SER A 137 -6.57 12.97 1.97
CA SER A 137 -6.30 13.90 0.86
C SER A 137 -7.30 13.79 -0.30
N ILE A 138 -7.89 12.60 -0.52
CA ILE A 138 -8.90 12.36 -1.56
C ILE A 138 -10.34 12.41 -1.02
N GLY A 139 -10.54 12.71 0.27
CA GLY A 139 -11.85 12.77 0.92
C GLY A 139 -12.51 11.41 1.21
N ALA A 140 -11.73 10.33 1.28
CA ALA A 140 -12.25 9.04 1.70
C ALA A 140 -12.41 9.02 3.23
N SER A 141 -13.51 8.40 3.72
CA SER A 141 -13.84 8.34 5.15
C SER A 141 -13.48 7.00 5.81
N SER A 142 -12.98 6.04 5.03
CA SER A 142 -12.62 4.72 5.55
C SER A 142 -11.51 4.06 4.75
N ILE A 143 -10.84 3.08 5.37
CA ILE A 143 -9.87 2.19 4.72
C ILE A 143 -10.41 0.77 4.70
N LYS A 144 -10.17 0.07 3.58
CA LYS A 144 -10.46 -1.35 3.39
C LYS A 144 -9.19 -2.14 3.11
N LEU A 145 -8.94 -3.18 3.88
CA LEU A 145 -7.88 -4.16 3.63
C LEU A 145 -8.49 -5.33 2.86
N MET A 146 -8.08 -5.50 1.62
CA MET A 146 -8.74 -6.42 0.69
C MET A 146 -8.18 -7.85 0.78
N ARG A 147 -9.06 -8.85 0.71
CA ARG A 147 -8.73 -10.27 0.57
C ARG A 147 -7.65 -10.76 1.54
N PRO A 148 -7.89 -10.71 2.86
CA PRO A 148 -6.93 -11.22 3.84
C PRO A 148 -6.63 -12.70 3.55
N LEU A 149 -5.35 -13.09 3.56
CA LEU A 149 -4.91 -14.41 3.11
C LEU A 149 -5.30 -15.55 4.06
N ASN A 150 -5.49 -15.25 5.35
CA ASN A 150 -5.80 -16.25 6.38
C ASN A 150 -6.31 -15.60 7.67
N ASP A 151 -6.81 -16.45 8.58
CA ASP A 151 -7.37 -16.01 9.87
C ASP A 151 -6.34 -15.33 10.78
N LYS A 152 -5.05 -15.69 10.67
CA LYS A 152 -3.99 -15.03 11.43
C LYS A 152 -3.88 -13.55 11.06
N LEU A 153 -3.96 -13.23 9.76
CA LEU A 153 -3.96 -11.84 9.28
C LEU A 153 -5.27 -11.12 9.64
N ILE A 154 -6.42 -11.81 9.59
CA ILE A 154 -7.70 -11.24 10.03
C ILE A 154 -7.59 -10.81 11.49
N ASN A 155 -7.11 -11.69 12.38
CA ASN A 155 -6.95 -11.38 13.79
C ASN A 155 -5.91 -10.28 14.05
N PHE A 156 -4.81 -10.28 13.29
CA PHE A 156 -3.81 -9.21 13.35
C PHE A 156 -4.43 -7.85 12.99
N TYR A 157 -5.19 -7.74 11.90
CA TYR A 157 -5.82 -6.48 11.53
C TYR A 157 -6.94 -6.06 12.49
N ARG A 158 -7.65 -7.03 13.08
CA ARG A 158 -8.64 -6.75 14.15
C ARG A 158 -8.01 -6.08 15.36
N SER A 159 -6.76 -6.42 15.72
CA SER A 159 -6.04 -5.76 16.83
C SER A 159 -5.77 -4.27 16.57
N TYR A 160 -5.85 -3.84 15.29
CA TYR A 160 -5.79 -2.42 14.89
C TYR A 160 -7.17 -1.75 14.77
N GLY A 161 -8.23 -2.42 15.24
CA GLY A 161 -9.59 -1.88 15.22
C GLY A 161 -10.31 -2.03 13.88
N PHE A 162 -9.82 -2.90 12.97
CA PHE A 162 -10.54 -3.21 11.74
C PHE A 162 -11.64 -4.23 11.98
N ILE A 163 -12.77 -4.06 11.30
CA ILE A 163 -13.94 -4.93 11.35
C ILE A 163 -13.90 -5.86 10.12
N TYR A 164 -13.98 -7.17 10.34
CA TYR A 164 -13.98 -8.15 9.26
C TYR A 164 -15.37 -8.32 8.63
N GLN A 165 -15.41 -8.26 7.32
CA GLN A 165 -16.58 -8.51 6.49
C GLN A 165 -16.30 -9.72 5.59
N LYS A 166 -17.08 -10.80 5.73
CA LYS A 166 -17.03 -11.94 4.80
C LYS A 166 -17.45 -11.52 3.40
N SER A 167 -17.00 -12.27 2.39
CA SER A 167 -17.46 -12.08 1.00
C SER A 167 -18.98 -12.20 0.92
N LYS A 168 -19.61 -11.31 0.11
CA LYS A 168 -21.05 -11.33 -0.13
C LYS A 168 -21.31 -10.96 -1.60
N GLY A 169 -21.85 -11.90 -2.37
CA GLY A 169 -22.04 -11.72 -3.80
C GLY A 169 -20.70 -11.44 -4.52
N SER A 170 -20.63 -10.34 -5.25
CA SER A 170 -19.42 -9.88 -5.93
C SER A 170 -18.45 -9.11 -5.03
N ASP A 171 -18.82 -8.78 -3.79
CA ASP A 171 -17.95 -8.07 -2.85
C ASP A 171 -17.01 -9.07 -2.16
N PRO A 172 -15.69 -8.97 -2.35
CA PRO A 172 -14.74 -9.89 -1.74
C PRO A 172 -14.62 -9.67 -0.24
N ALA A 173 -14.14 -10.70 0.47
CA ALA A 173 -13.83 -10.56 1.88
C ALA A 173 -12.81 -9.43 2.11
N HIS A 174 -13.05 -8.62 3.13
CA HIS A 174 -12.20 -7.48 3.48
C HIS A 174 -12.34 -7.12 4.95
N LEU A 175 -11.40 -6.34 5.45
CA LEU A 175 -11.57 -5.65 6.72
C LEU A 175 -11.70 -4.14 6.45
N TRP A 176 -12.44 -3.43 7.28
CA TRP A 176 -12.62 -1.99 7.11
C TRP A 176 -12.55 -1.26 8.45
N LYS A 177 -12.17 0.02 8.38
CA LYS A 177 -12.10 0.92 9.52
C LYS A 177 -12.43 2.34 9.07
N MET A 178 -13.20 3.08 9.88
CA MET A 178 -13.37 4.54 9.68
C MET A 178 -12.07 5.26 10.00
N LEU A 179 -11.83 6.38 9.31
CA LEU A 179 -10.69 7.29 9.52
C LEU A 179 -10.98 8.30 10.61
#